data_fc5f9c701d526d214a4b1a7e9e2b3973
#
_entry.id   fc5f9c701d526d214a4b1a7e9e2b3973
#
_cell.length_a   1.000
_cell.length_b   1.000
_cell.length_c   1.000
_cell.angle_alpha   90.00
_cell.angle_beta   90.00
_cell.angle_gamma   90.00
#
_symmetry.space_group_name_H-M   'P 1'
#
loop_
_entity.id
_entity.type
_entity.pdbx_description
1 polymer ?
#
loop_
_entity_poly.entity_id
_entity_poly.type
_entity_poly.pdbx_seq_one_letter_code
_entity_poly.pdbx_strand_id
1 'polypeptide(L)'
;LAGLARHSRTTLIEHALGLPRDAAETRRFREAAEETLSFLELSAYRDRIVATLPYGIQKRVDLARALVARPTLLLLDEPMAGMNGEEKRTIARFIAAARDSLGTTIVLIEHDIGVVMSLSDHVVVLDYGRKVGDGPPEAIRNDPAVIAAYLGKPH
;
A
#
# COMPACT_ATOMS: atom_id res chain seq x y z
N LEU A 1 1.05 9.30 12.61
CA LEU A 1 2.23 9.09 13.50
C LEU A 1 2.43 7.61 13.86
N ALA A 2 1.39 6.78 13.97
CA ALA A 2 1.51 5.37 14.37
C ALA A 2 2.50 4.57 13.48
N GLY A 3 2.53 4.82 12.16
CA GLY A 3 3.46 4.16 11.23
C GLY A 3 4.94 4.48 11.48
N LEU A 4 5.24 5.57 12.18
CA LEU A 4 6.61 6.02 12.50
C LEU A 4 7.08 5.59 13.89
N ALA A 5 6.23 5.02 14.73
CA ALA A 5 6.57 4.66 16.10
C ALA A 5 7.79 3.72 16.23
N ARG A 6 8.00 2.84 15.23
CA ARG A 6 9.18 1.93 15.19
C ARG A 6 10.49 2.64 14.86
N HIS A 7 10.46 3.87 14.37
CA HIS A 7 11.64 4.65 13.96
C HIS A 7 12.04 5.68 15.02
N SER A 8 11.27 5.81 16.11
CA SER A 8 11.64 6.68 17.22
C SER A 8 12.89 6.15 17.91
N ARG A 9 13.88 7.04 18.06
CA ARG A 9 15.13 6.79 18.77
C ARG A 9 15.16 7.47 20.15
N THR A 10 14.12 8.24 20.47
CA THR A 10 13.99 8.88 21.78
C THR A 10 13.56 7.88 22.84
N THR A 11 14.19 7.97 24.01
CA THR A 11 13.82 7.16 25.17
C THR A 11 12.60 7.77 25.88
N LEU A 12 11.86 6.95 26.64
CA LEU A 12 10.71 7.43 27.44
C LEU A 12 11.10 8.58 28.38
N ILE A 13 12.34 8.61 28.85
CA ILE A 13 12.86 9.65 29.74
C ILE A 13 13.07 10.97 28.97
N GLU A 14 13.63 10.91 27.75
CA GLU A 14 13.82 12.09 26.89
C GLU A 14 12.50 12.70 26.48
N HIS A 15 11.49 11.85 26.17
CA HIS A 15 10.12 12.29 25.87
C HIS A 15 9.44 12.97 27.07
N ALA A 16 9.59 12.40 28.28
CA ALA A 16 9.02 12.97 29.51
C ALA A 16 9.68 14.31 29.91
N LEU A 17 10.93 14.53 29.54
CA LEU A 17 11.68 15.75 29.85
C LEU A 17 11.57 16.83 28.76
N GLY A 18 10.92 16.54 27.62
CA GLY A 18 10.72 17.49 26.53
C GLY A 18 12.04 18.03 25.93
N LEU A 19 13.05 17.18 25.80
CA LEU A 19 14.38 17.59 25.32
C LEU A 19 14.34 18.06 23.86
N PRO A 20 15.28 18.93 23.42
CA PRO A 20 15.31 19.47 22.05
C PRO A 20 15.37 18.39 20.95
N ARG A 21 15.92 17.22 21.24
CA ARG A 21 15.93 16.07 20.33
C ARG A 21 14.53 15.52 20.08
N ASP A 22 13.70 15.41 21.11
CA ASP A 22 12.32 14.95 21.01
C ASP A 22 11.47 15.92 20.17
N ALA A 23 11.64 17.23 20.38
CA ALA A 23 10.95 18.25 19.57
C ALA A 23 11.34 18.19 18.09
N ALA A 24 12.62 17.95 17.79
CA ALA A 24 13.11 17.84 16.42
C ALA A 24 12.61 16.55 15.73
N GLU A 25 12.58 15.43 16.45
CA GLU A 25 12.07 14.14 15.96
C GLU A 25 10.55 14.22 15.72
N THR A 26 9.81 14.77 16.66
CA THR A 26 8.36 15.00 16.54
C THR A 26 8.02 15.88 15.34
N ARG A 27 8.80 16.93 15.08
CA ARG A 27 8.63 17.77 13.90
C ARG A 27 8.85 16.99 12.61
N ARG A 28 9.94 16.22 12.50
CA ARG A 28 10.22 15.37 11.33
C ARG A 28 9.09 14.36 11.07
N PHE A 29 8.57 13.74 12.12
CA PHE A 29 7.47 12.79 11.99
C PHE A 29 6.18 13.48 11.54
N ARG A 30 5.94 14.69 11.98
CA ARG A 30 4.79 15.49 11.53
C ARG A 30 4.94 15.89 10.06
N GLU A 31 6.11 16.34 9.66
CA GLU A 31 6.42 16.68 8.26
C GLU A 31 6.21 15.48 7.34
N ALA A 32 6.77 14.31 7.69
CA ALA A 32 6.59 13.08 6.92
C ALA A 32 5.12 12.65 6.86
N ALA A 33 4.35 12.83 7.93
CA ALA A 33 2.92 12.55 7.94
C ALA A 33 2.15 13.49 7.00
N GLU A 34 2.45 14.80 7.01
CA GLU A 34 1.80 15.77 6.12
C GLU A 34 2.13 15.50 4.65
N GLU A 35 3.39 15.19 4.33
CA GLU A 35 3.79 14.78 2.98
C GLU A 35 3.01 13.55 2.51
N THR A 36 2.87 12.54 3.38
CA THR A 36 2.14 11.31 3.06
C THR A 36 0.64 11.56 2.89
N LEU A 37 0.04 12.40 3.75
CA LEU A 37 -1.36 12.80 3.62
C LEU A 37 -1.61 13.54 2.30
N SER A 38 -0.70 14.44 1.92
CA SER A 38 -0.76 15.16 0.65
C SER A 38 -0.63 14.21 -0.54
N PHE A 39 0.37 13.30 -0.51
CA PHE A 39 0.61 12.31 -1.55
C PHE A 39 -0.61 11.43 -1.82
N LEU A 40 -1.34 11.03 -0.77
CA LEU A 40 -2.53 10.20 -0.87
C LEU A 40 -3.84 10.99 -0.93
N GLU A 41 -3.78 12.31 -1.11
CA GLU A 41 -4.95 13.21 -1.18
C GLU A 41 -5.85 13.07 0.08
N LEU A 42 -5.24 12.97 1.27
CA LEU A 42 -5.93 12.80 2.55
C LEU A 42 -5.94 14.05 3.41
N SER A 43 -5.36 15.17 2.95
CA SER A 43 -5.20 16.40 3.74
C SER A 43 -6.53 16.96 4.28
N ALA A 44 -7.63 16.81 3.54
CA ALA A 44 -8.97 17.23 3.98
C ALA A 44 -9.52 16.40 5.15
N TYR A 45 -8.93 15.26 5.45
CA TYR A 45 -9.39 14.31 6.48
C TYR A 45 -8.45 14.27 7.71
N ARG A 46 -7.41 15.12 7.76
CA ARG A 46 -6.34 15.07 8.77
C ARG A 46 -6.85 15.08 10.22
N ASP A 47 -7.92 15.81 10.50
CA ASP A 47 -8.48 15.97 11.85
C ASP A 47 -9.74 15.11 12.07
N ARG A 48 -10.04 14.21 11.14
CA ARG A 48 -11.22 13.33 11.22
C ARG A 48 -10.89 12.01 11.90
N ILE A 49 -11.87 11.44 12.56
CA ILE A 49 -11.77 10.10 13.14
C ILE A 49 -11.87 9.08 12.02
N VAL A 50 -10.85 8.22 11.84
CA VAL A 50 -10.75 7.26 10.72
C VAL A 50 -11.99 6.39 10.61
N ALA A 51 -12.53 5.89 11.72
CA ALA A 51 -13.72 5.03 11.73
C ALA A 51 -14.99 5.69 11.18
N THR A 52 -15.03 7.02 11.07
CA THR A 52 -16.19 7.76 10.51
C THR A 52 -16.05 8.07 9.03
N LEU A 53 -14.91 7.72 8.41
CA LEU A 53 -14.63 7.99 7.01
C LEU A 53 -15.28 6.93 6.11
N PRO A 54 -15.58 7.26 4.84
CA PRO A 54 -15.93 6.26 3.84
C PRO A 54 -14.87 5.17 3.70
N TYR A 55 -15.27 3.94 3.38
CA TYR A 55 -14.39 2.77 3.38
C TYR A 55 -13.15 2.95 2.49
N GLY A 56 -13.29 3.45 1.27
CA GLY A 56 -12.15 3.72 0.38
C GLY A 56 -11.15 4.72 0.96
N ILE A 57 -11.63 5.71 1.76
CA ILE A 57 -10.75 6.65 2.47
C ILE A 57 -10.03 5.95 3.63
N GLN A 58 -10.70 5.08 4.38
CA GLN A 58 -10.07 4.30 5.44
C GLN A 58 -8.91 3.45 4.89
N LYS A 59 -9.11 2.78 3.74
CA LYS A 59 -8.06 2.00 3.07
C LYS A 59 -6.89 2.87 2.59
N ARG A 60 -7.16 4.10 2.13
CA ARG A 60 -6.09 5.07 1.82
C ARG A 60 -5.31 5.47 3.07
N VAL A 61 -5.97 5.59 4.23
CA VAL A 61 -5.28 5.82 5.51
C VAL A 61 -4.41 4.64 5.91
N ASP A 62 -4.85 3.39 5.67
CA ASP A 62 -4.02 2.20 5.91
C ASP A 62 -2.77 2.19 5.03
N LEU A 63 -2.91 2.53 3.75
CA LEU A 63 -1.78 2.71 2.83
C LEU A 63 -0.85 3.84 3.31
N ALA A 64 -1.41 4.98 3.80
CA ALA A 64 -0.62 6.08 4.36
C ALA A 64 0.21 5.63 5.56
N ARG A 65 -0.36 4.82 6.45
CA ARG A 65 0.35 4.28 7.62
C ARG A 65 1.54 3.41 7.24
N ALA A 66 1.47 2.69 6.13
CA ALA A 66 2.57 1.88 5.63
C ALA A 66 3.63 2.75 4.93
N LEU A 67 3.21 3.73 4.11
CA LEU A 67 4.11 4.55 3.30
C LEU A 67 4.86 5.63 4.09
N VAL A 68 4.29 6.13 5.20
CA VAL A 68 4.91 7.21 6.01
C VAL A 68 6.31 6.85 6.54
N ALA A 69 6.59 5.55 6.71
CA ALA A 69 7.90 5.04 7.10
C ALA A 69 8.91 4.98 5.92
N ARG A 70 8.50 5.37 4.70
CA ARG A 70 9.28 5.28 3.46
C ARG A 70 9.94 3.90 3.29
N PRO A 71 9.15 2.82 3.27
CA PRO A 71 9.68 1.47 3.20
C PRO A 71 10.38 1.22 1.85
N THR A 72 11.46 0.47 1.86
CA THR A 72 12.08 -0.04 0.62
C THR A 72 11.28 -1.21 0.02
N LEU A 73 10.56 -1.96 0.86
CA LEU A 73 9.67 -3.05 0.48
C LEU A 73 8.31 -2.88 1.17
N LEU A 74 7.24 -2.89 0.38
CA LEU A 74 5.86 -2.81 0.84
C LEU A 74 5.12 -4.09 0.45
N LEU A 75 4.53 -4.76 1.44
CA LEU A 75 3.70 -5.94 1.24
C LEU A 75 2.23 -5.55 1.37
N LEU A 76 1.44 -5.80 0.35
CA LEU A 76 0.02 -5.49 0.29
C LEU A 76 -0.77 -6.77 0.06
N ASP A 77 -1.62 -7.13 1.01
CA ASP A 77 -2.49 -8.29 0.94
C ASP A 77 -3.93 -7.83 0.73
N GLU A 78 -4.47 -8.10 -0.45
CA GLU A 78 -5.80 -7.70 -0.91
C GLU A 78 -6.19 -6.24 -0.57
N PRO A 79 -5.35 -5.25 -0.90
CA PRO A 79 -5.60 -3.86 -0.48
C PRO A 79 -6.88 -3.27 -1.08
N MET A 80 -7.41 -3.88 -2.14
CA MET A 80 -8.60 -3.41 -2.86
C MET A 80 -9.86 -4.24 -2.58
N ALA A 81 -9.80 -5.18 -1.62
CA ALA A 81 -10.96 -5.98 -1.25
C ALA A 81 -12.13 -5.12 -0.78
N GLY A 82 -13.35 -5.41 -1.25
CA GLY A 82 -14.57 -4.70 -0.86
C GLY A 82 -14.74 -3.31 -1.49
N MET A 83 -13.86 -2.88 -2.39
CA MET A 83 -13.94 -1.60 -3.09
C MET A 83 -14.74 -1.68 -4.39
N ASN A 84 -15.42 -0.59 -4.74
CA ASN A 84 -15.97 -0.41 -6.07
C ASN A 84 -14.88 -0.10 -7.11
N GLY A 85 -15.24 -0.10 -8.40
CA GLY A 85 -14.27 0.07 -9.49
C GLY A 85 -13.55 1.43 -9.50
N GLU A 86 -14.15 2.50 -9.00
CA GLU A 86 -13.52 3.82 -8.91
C GLU A 86 -12.51 3.87 -7.76
N GLU A 87 -12.88 3.32 -6.62
CA GLU A 87 -12.00 3.21 -5.46
C GLU A 87 -10.79 2.35 -5.77
N LYS A 88 -10.97 1.20 -6.46
CA LYS A 88 -9.88 0.32 -6.92
C LYS A 88 -8.90 1.09 -7.82
N ARG A 89 -9.40 1.84 -8.82
CA ARG A 89 -8.55 2.64 -9.69
C ARG A 89 -7.76 3.70 -8.92
N THR A 90 -8.38 4.31 -7.92
CA THR A 90 -7.72 5.30 -7.06
C THR A 90 -6.58 4.70 -6.26
N ILE A 91 -6.80 3.55 -5.60
CA ILE A 91 -5.74 2.83 -4.86
C ILE A 91 -4.65 2.34 -5.80
N ALA A 92 -5.00 1.77 -6.97
CA ALA A 92 -4.05 1.32 -7.98
C ALA A 92 -3.10 2.47 -8.41
N ARG A 93 -3.64 3.66 -8.64
CA ARG A 93 -2.87 4.87 -8.97
C ARG A 93 -1.88 5.23 -7.86
N PHE A 94 -2.29 5.17 -6.60
CA PHE A 94 -1.39 5.47 -5.47
C PHE A 94 -0.31 4.41 -5.28
N ILE A 95 -0.63 3.13 -5.50
CA ILE A 95 0.36 2.03 -5.47
C ILE A 95 1.40 2.23 -6.57
N ALA A 96 0.98 2.50 -7.80
CA ALA A 96 1.88 2.80 -8.91
C ALA A 96 2.76 4.03 -8.60
N ALA A 97 2.15 5.13 -8.10
CA ALA A 97 2.89 6.34 -7.73
C ALA A 97 3.92 6.09 -6.61
N ALA A 98 3.62 5.22 -5.64
CA ALA A 98 4.56 4.84 -4.58
C ALA A 98 5.77 4.08 -5.16
N ARG A 99 5.55 3.16 -6.11
CA ARG A 99 6.62 2.48 -6.83
C ARG A 99 7.48 3.48 -7.60
N ASP A 100 6.86 4.33 -8.41
CA ASP A 100 7.54 5.16 -9.40
C ASP A 100 8.21 6.40 -8.77
N SER A 101 7.56 7.03 -7.78
CA SER A 101 8.04 8.28 -7.19
C SER A 101 8.81 8.11 -5.89
N LEU A 102 8.51 7.05 -5.10
CA LEU A 102 9.19 6.79 -3.84
C LEU A 102 10.25 5.69 -3.94
N GLY A 103 10.33 4.98 -5.09
CA GLY A 103 11.28 3.89 -5.30
C GLY A 103 11.00 2.66 -4.42
N THR A 104 9.77 2.50 -3.95
CA THR A 104 9.36 1.39 -3.10
C THR A 104 9.13 0.12 -3.95
N THR A 105 9.81 -0.97 -3.61
CA THR A 105 9.46 -2.29 -4.16
C THR A 105 8.14 -2.76 -3.56
N ILE A 106 7.21 -3.23 -4.38
CA ILE A 106 5.87 -3.62 -3.92
C ILE A 106 5.63 -5.09 -4.24
N VAL A 107 5.22 -5.86 -3.24
CA VAL A 107 4.64 -7.20 -3.41
C VAL A 107 3.15 -7.08 -3.14
N LEU A 108 2.34 -7.38 -4.16
CA LEU A 108 0.89 -7.26 -4.13
C LEU A 108 0.26 -8.65 -4.25
N ILE A 109 -0.60 -9.02 -3.31
CA ILE A 109 -1.46 -10.19 -3.41
C ILE A 109 -2.85 -9.67 -3.77
N GLU A 110 -3.38 -10.13 -4.90
CA GLU A 110 -4.71 -9.76 -5.40
C GLU A 110 -5.33 -10.89 -6.22
N HIS A 111 -6.64 -10.95 -6.23
CA HIS A 111 -7.41 -11.89 -7.04
C HIS A 111 -8.07 -11.21 -8.26
N ASP A 112 -8.02 -9.90 -8.37
CA ASP A 112 -8.47 -9.15 -9.54
C ASP A 112 -7.37 -9.14 -10.59
N ILE A 113 -7.48 -10.05 -11.57
CA ILE A 113 -6.47 -10.24 -12.63
C ILE A 113 -6.22 -8.94 -13.41
N GLY A 114 -7.25 -8.14 -13.66
CA GLY A 114 -7.12 -6.87 -14.36
C GLY A 114 -6.21 -5.89 -13.60
N VAL A 115 -6.37 -5.80 -12.29
CA VAL A 115 -5.52 -5.01 -11.40
C VAL A 115 -4.08 -5.53 -11.43
N VAL A 116 -3.89 -6.83 -11.21
CA VAL A 116 -2.55 -7.45 -11.20
C VAL A 116 -1.81 -7.18 -12.52
N MET A 117 -2.46 -7.45 -13.66
CA MET A 117 -1.84 -7.26 -14.98
C MET A 117 -1.53 -5.80 -15.31
N SER A 118 -2.23 -4.84 -14.69
CA SER A 118 -2.01 -3.41 -14.94
C SER A 118 -0.94 -2.78 -14.05
N LEU A 119 -0.69 -3.36 -12.88
CA LEU A 119 0.22 -2.78 -11.87
C LEU A 119 1.58 -3.47 -11.79
N SER A 120 1.63 -4.77 -12.14
CA SER A 120 2.81 -5.59 -11.86
C SER A 120 3.79 -5.58 -13.03
N ASP A 121 5.08 -5.59 -12.71
CA ASP A 121 6.16 -5.83 -13.67
C ASP A 121 6.45 -7.33 -13.79
N HIS A 122 6.11 -8.10 -12.72
CA HIS A 122 6.29 -9.54 -12.64
C HIS A 122 5.14 -10.17 -11.87
N VAL A 123 4.63 -11.31 -12.32
CA VAL A 123 3.48 -12.00 -11.74
C VAL A 123 3.83 -13.45 -11.42
N VAL A 124 3.52 -13.86 -10.20
CA VAL A 124 3.55 -15.25 -9.78
C VAL A 124 2.13 -15.73 -9.53
N VAL A 125 1.71 -16.77 -10.22
CA VAL A 125 0.36 -17.32 -10.07
C VAL A 125 0.38 -18.59 -9.22
N LEU A 126 -0.45 -18.59 -8.19
CA LEU A 126 -0.61 -19.73 -7.27
C LEU A 126 -2.01 -20.34 -7.43
N ASP A 127 -2.07 -21.66 -7.57
CA ASP A 127 -3.31 -22.43 -7.54
C ASP A 127 -3.16 -23.55 -6.49
N TYR A 128 -4.03 -23.55 -5.47
CA TYR A 128 -3.97 -24.46 -4.30
C TYR A 128 -2.56 -24.58 -3.70
N GLY A 129 -1.84 -23.46 -3.57
CA GLY A 129 -0.50 -23.39 -2.99
C GLY A 129 0.62 -23.86 -3.92
N ARG A 130 0.33 -24.20 -5.17
CA ARG A 130 1.32 -24.56 -6.19
C ARG A 130 1.53 -23.41 -7.16
N LYS A 131 2.78 -23.14 -7.50
CA LYS A 131 3.11 -22.15 -8.52
C LYS A 131 2.76 -22.73 -9.90
N VAL A 132 1.82 -22.09 -10.60
CA VAL A 132 1.35 -22.48 -11.94
C VAL A 132 1.77 -21.49 -13.03
N GLY A 133 2.23 -20.30 -12.65
CA GLY A 133 2.76 -19.30 -13.59
C GLY A 133 3.81 -18.42 -12.91
N ASP A 134 4.79 -17.92 -13.70
CA ASP A 134 5.89 -17.09 -13.21
C ASP A 134 6.50 -16.31 -14.39
N GLY A 135 6.31 -14.99 -14.43
CA GLY A 135 6.82 -14.18 -15.53
C GLY A 135 6.18 -12.80 -15.64
N PRO A 136 6.50 -12.05 -16.70
CA PRO A 136 5.87 -10.77 -16.97
C PRO A 136 4.38 -10.94 -17.31
N PRO A 137 3.53 -9.92 -17.08
CA PRO A 137 2.09 -9.97 -17.28
C PRO A 137 1.66 -10.51 -18.65
N GLU A 138 2.36 -10.14 -19.71
CA GLU A 138 2.11 -10.59 -21.08
C GLU A 138 2.26 -12.11 -21.25
N ALA A 139 3.29 -12.71 -20.63
CA ALA A 139 3.52 -14.15 -20.67
C ALA A 139 2.44 -14.88 -19.85
N ILE A 140 2.11 -14.37 -18.67
CA ILE A 140 1.09 -14.94 -17.78
C ILE A 140 -0.30 -14.92 -18.41
N ARG A 141 -0.65 -13.84 -19.10
CA ARG A 141 -1.94 -13.72 -19.79
C ARG A 141 -2.19 -14.81 -20.83
N ASN A 142 -1.13 -15.29 -21.47
CA ASN A 142 -1.18 -16.26 -22.54
C ASN A 142 -0.79 -17.68 -22.08
N ASP A 143 -0.49 -17.89 -20.80
CA ASP A 143 -0.09 -19.17 -20.26
C ASP A 143 -1.32 -20.12 -20.15
N PRO A 144 -1.30 -21.29 -20.85
CA PRO A 144 -2.41 -22.24 -20.83
C PRO A 144 -2.75 -22.76 -19.42
N ALA A 145 -1.76 -22.94 -18.53
CA ALA A 145 -1.96 -23.39 -17.17
C ALA A 145 -2.69 -22.33 -16.34
N VAL A 146 -2.32 -21.05 -16.50
CA VAL A 146 -2.99 -19.92 -15.85
C VAL A 146 -4.41 -19.74 -16.39
N ILE A 147 -4.59 -19.85 -17.72
CA ILE A 147 -5.91 -19.76 -18.35
C ILE A 147 -6.83 -20.86 -17.79
N ALA A 148 -6.36 -22.10 -17.69
CA ALA A 148 -7.13 -23.22 -17.16
C ALA A 148 -7.49 -23.04 -15.68
N ALA A 149 -6.59 -22.48 -14.87
CA ALA A 149 -6.79 -22.27 -13.45
C ALA A 149 -7.75 -21.11 -13.13
N TYR A 150 -7.64 -20.00 -13.86
CA TYR A 150 -8.29 -18.72 -13.50
C TYR A 150 -9.24 -18.17 -14.56
N LEU A 151 -8.90 -18.34 -15.85
CA LEU A 151 -9.63 -17.71 -16.96
C LEU A 151 -10.57 -18.71 -17.68
N GLY A 152 -10.32 -20.01 -17.52
CA GLY A 152 -11.05 -21.07 -18.23
C GLY A 152 -12.32 -21.57 -17.52
N LYS A 153 -12.65 -21.08 -16.32
CA LYS A 153 -13.90 -21.43 -15.62
C LYS A 153 -14.87 -20.26 -15.76
N PRO A 154 -15.95 -20.39 -16.55
CA PRO A 154 -17.06 -19.44 -16.45
C PRO A 154 -17.65 -19.56 -15.04
N HIS A 155 -17.73 -18.46 -14.31
CA HIS A 155 -18.47 -18.31 -13.05
C HIS A 155 -19.96 -18.17 -13.35
#